data_3e903fd50d25ba905610754428c49740
#
_entry.id   3e903fd50d25ba905610754428c49740
#
_cell.length_a   1.000
_cell.length_b   1.000
_cell.length_c   1.000
_cell.angle_alpha   90.00
_cell.angle_beta   90.00
_cell.angle_gamma   90.00
#
_symmetry.space_group_name_H-M   'P 1'
#
loop_
_entity.id
_entity.type
_entity.pdbx_description
1 polymer ?
#
loop_
_entity_poly.entity_id
_entity_poly.type
_entity_poly.pdbx_seq_one_letter_code
_entity_poly.pdbx_strand_id
1 'polypeptide(L)'
;MKAQRQINLEILRILCMLFIVVGHIGGRSGIESFSSFATIAPHAVNCFVLISGYFLITSKFKIERVLRVILETIFFTFTITIILYLFGKANLHDIAKSIMPFAPTKFSYWFVNKYLAVILLSPFICKVCATISKKQYQILLVTLLLIGSSLLTVFPFGELFGNGFSLLWMTIVFITGG
;
A
#
# COMPACT_ATOMS: atom_id res chain seq x y z
N MET A 1 10.45 9.93 25.77
CA MET A 1 10.62 10.99 24.76
C MET A 1 9.50 10.87 23.75
N LYS A 2 8.69 11.90 23.54
CA LYS A 2 7.73 11.96 22.42
C LYS A 2 8.56 12.03 21.14
N ALA A 3 8.40 11.08 20.22
CA ALA A 3 9.05 11.14 18.92
C ALA A 3 8.68 12.48 18.27
N GLN A 4 9.69 13.26 17.89
CA GLN A 4 9.47 14.54 17.23
C GLN A 4 8.73 14.26 15.92
N ARG A 5 7.57 14.88 15.76
CA ARG A 5 6.70 14.67 14.61
C ARG A 5 7.42 15.17 13.36
N GLN A 6 7.70 14.28 12.41
CA GLN A 6 8.37 14.65 11.16
C GLN A 6 7.33 15.12 10.14
N ILE A 7 6.99 16.40 10.24
CA ILE A 7 5.96 17.05 9.41
C ILE A 7 6.21 16.82 7.91
N ASN A 8 7.47 16.87 7.48
CA ASN A 8 7.84 16.66 6.07
C ASN A 8 7.40 15.29 5.54
N LEU A 9 7.60 14.21 6.32
CA LEU A 9 7.17 12.88 5.91
C LEU A 9 5.66 12.71 5.96
N GLU A 10 4.98 13.39 6.88
CA GLU A 10 3.50 13.40 6.92
C GLU A 10 2.91 14.11 5.71
N ILE A 11 3.48 15.26 5.32
CA ILE A 11 3.09 15.97 4.09
C ILE A 11 3.32 15.08 2.87
N LEU A 12 4.48 14.41 2.80
CA LEU A 12 4.79 13.50 1.69
C LEU A 12 3.78 12.34 1.62
N ARG A 13 3.34 11.78 2.75
CA ARG A 13 2.27 10.77 2.78
C ARG A 13 0.95 11.28 2.23
N ILE A 14 0.56 12.50 2.59
CA ILE A 14 -0.65 13.14 2.08
C ILE A 14 -0.55 13.33 0.56
N LEU A 15 0.59 13.82 0.07
CA LEU A 15 0.83 13.97 -1.37
C LEU A 15 0.79 12.61 -2.11
N CYS A 16 1.39 11.56 -1.54
CA CYS A 16 1.29 10.22 -2.10
C CYS A 16 -0.17 9.75 -2.21
N MET A 17 -0.97 9.94 -1.15
CA MET A 17 -2.39 9.59 -1.17
C MET A 17 -3.15 10.38 -2.24
N LEU A 18 -2.87 11.68 -2.38
CA LEU A 18 -3.47 12.52 -3.42
C LEU A 18 -3.14 11.99 -4.82
N PHE A 19 -1.87 11.69 -5.11
CA PHE A 19 -1.45 11.13 -6.38
C PHE A 19 -2.08 9.75 -6.67
N ILE A 20 -2.25 8.90 -5.66
CA ILE A 20 -2.95 7.63 -5.80
C ILE A 20 -4.40 7.86 -6.22
N VAL A 21 -5.12 8.78 -5.56
CA VAL A 21 -6.52 9.10 -5.88
C VAL A 21 -6.63 9.68 -7.29
N VAL A 22 -5.82 10.68 -7.63
CA VAL A 22 -5.82 11.31 -8.95
C VAL A 22 -5.45 10.29 -10.04
N GLY A 23 -4.50 9.40 -9.78
CA GLY A 23 -4.13 8.33 -10.70
C GLY A 23 -5.27 7.33 -10.96
N HIS A 24 -6.07 7.00 -9.94
CA HIS A 24 -7.27 6.17 -10.11
C HIS A 24 -8.36 6.86 -10.93
N ILE A 25 -8.55 8.17 -10.73
CA ILE A 25 -9.46 8.97 -11.53
C ILE A 25 -8.96 9.02 -12.97
N GLY A 26 -7.68 9.31 -13.19
CA GLY A 26 -7.06 9.39 -14.51
C GLY A 26 -7.17 8.09 -15.30
N GLY A 27 -6.89 6.96 -14.68
CA GLY A 27 -6.97 5.66 -15.35
C GLY A 27 -8.40 5.20 -15.70
N ARG A 28 -9.43 5.84 -15.15
CA ARG A 28 -10.85 5.48 -15.39
C ARG A 28 -11.66 6.54 -16.13
N SER A 29 -11.18 7.77 -16.17
CA SER A 29 -11.93 8.89 -16.75
C SER A 29 -12.01 8.90 -18.27
N GLY A 30 -11.10 8.20 -18.97
CA GLY A 30 -10.95 8.27 -20.41
C GLY A 30 -10.44 9.63 -20.93
N ILE A 31 -10.05 10.53 -20.05
CA ILE A 31 -9.54 11.86 -20.37
C ILE A 31 -8.01 11.78 -20.51
N GLU A 32 -7.50 12.04 -21.72
CA GLU A 32 -6.06 11.94 -22.02
C GLU A 32 -5.19 12.78 -21.07
N SER A 33 -5.61 13.99 -20.76
CA SER A 33 -4.87 14.88 -19.84
C SER A 33 -4.64 14.29 -18.45
N PHE A 34 -5.49 13.36 -18.03
CA PHE A 34 -5.38 12.67 -16.74
C PHE A 34 -4.66 11.31 -16.83
N SER A 35 -4.45 10.77 -18.02
CA SER A 35 -3.78 9.47 -18.22
C SER A 35 -2.36 9.46 -17.67
N SER A 36 -1.64 10.59 -17.79
CA SER A 36 -0.29 10.76 -17.23
C SER A 36 -0.24 10.58 -15.71
N PHE A 37 -1.29 10.92 -14.99
CA PHE A 37 -1.35 10.69 -13.53
C PHE A 37 -1.50 9.22 -13.17
N ALA A 38 -2.06 8.40 -14.06
CA ALA A 38 -2.14 6.96 -13.85
C ALA A 38 -0.76 6.30 -13.80
N THR A 39 0.24 6.85 -14.49
CA THR A 39 1.63 6.36 -14.46
C THR A 39 2.36 6.74 -13.16
N ILE A 40 1.96 7.83 -12.49
CA ILE A 40 2.57 8.30 -11.24
C ILE A 40 2.03 7.52 -10.03
N ALA A 41 0.79 7.06 -10.07
CA ALA A 41 0.14 6.39 -8.94
C ALA A 41 0.92 5.17 -8.38
N PRO A 42 1.50 4.27 -9.19
CA PRO A 42 2.33 3.17 -8.68
C PRO A 42 3.54 3.62 -7.88
N HIS A 43 4.20 4.71 -8.31
CA HIS A 43 5.35 5.28 -7.61
C HIS A 43 4.93 5.90 -6.28
N ALA A 44 3.78 6.56 -6.25
CA ALA A 44 3.21 7.10 -5.01
C ALA A 44 2.85 5.99 -4.01
N VAL A 45 2.34 4.84 -4.48
CA VAL A 45 2.10 3.65 -3.63
C VAL A 45 3.40 3.16 -3.00
N ASN A 46 4.46 3.00 -3.79
CA ASN A 46 5.76 2.56 -3.30
C ASN A 46 6.33 3.55 -2.26
N CYS A 47 6.24 4.84 -2.54
CA CYS A 47 6.67 5.89 -1.61
C CYS A 47 5.89 5.84 -0.29
N PHE A 48 4.57 5.63 -0.35
CA PHE A 48 3.73 5.48 0.83
C PHE A 48 4.11 4.27 1.69
N VAL A 49 4.40 3.12 1.06
CA VAL A 49 4.84 1.90 1.76
C VAL A 49 6.22 2.09 2.38
N LEU A 50 7.15 2.74 1.66
CA LEU A 50 8.50 3.07 2.14
C LEU A 50 8.45 3.95 3.40
N ILE A 51 7.65 5.02 3.38
CA ILE A 51 7.44 5.88 4.56
C ILE A 51 6.82 5.09 5.72
N SER A 52 5.92 4.15 5.41
CA SER A 52 5.33 3.27 6.42
C SER A 52 6.38 2.36 7.05
N GLY A 53 7.32 1.82 6.26
CA GLY A 53 8.48 1.08 6.75
C GLY A 53 9.31 1.90 7.72
N TYR A 54 9.68 3.12 7.33
CA TYR A 54 10.43 4.04 8.18
C TYR A 54 9.81 4.27 9.56
N PHE A 55 8.48 4.47 9.63
CA PHE A 55 7.81 4.71 10.91
C PHE A 55 7.53 3.43 11.70
N LEU A 56 7.35 2.30 11.03
CA LEU A 56 6.92 1.06 11.70
C LEU A 56 8.10 0.22 12.19
N ILE A 57 9.27 0.26 11.53
CA ILE A 57 10.39 -0.61 11.85
C ILE A 57 10.92 -0.39 13.27
N THR A 58 10.87 0.85 13.77
CA THR A 58 11.28 1.22 15.13
C THR A 58 10.12 1.28 16.12
N SER A 59 8.88 1.13 15.66
CA SER A 59 7.68 1.29 16.49
C SER A 59 7.18 -0.07 16.97
N LYS A 60 6.61 -0.09 18.21
CA LYS A 60 5.91 -1.27 18.70
C LYS A 60 4.68 -1.55 17.85
N PHE A 61 4.48 -2.81 17.50
CA PHE A 61 3.26 -3.25 16.83
C PHE A 61 2.03 -2.97 17.71
N LYS A 62 0.98 -2.42 17.10
CA LYS A 62 -0.29 -2.16 17.75
C LYS A 62 -1.42 -2.63 16.85
N ILE A 63 -2.21 -3.56 17.34
CA ILE A 63 -3.36 -4.12 16.59
C ILE A 63 -4.39 -3.03 16.26
N GLU A 64 -4.47 -1.96 17.08
CA GLU A 64 -5.38 -0.84 16.85
C GLU A 64 -5.12 -0.14 15.51
N ARG A 65 -3.88 -0.17 15.01
CA ARG A 65 -3.56 0.38 13.67
C ARG A 65 -4.20 -0.44 12.57
N VAL A 66 -4.16 -1.77 12.68
CA VAL A 66 -4.77 -2.69 11.74
C VAL A 66 -6.29 -2.51 11.75
N LEU A 67 -6.90 -2.52 12.94
CA LEU A 67 -8.33 -2.33 13.11
C LEU A 67 -8.80 -0.98 12.58
N ARG A 68 -8.02 0.09 12.81
CA ARG A 68 -8.33 1.42 12.29
C ARG A 68 -8.39 1.42 10.76
N VAL A 69 -7.38 0.86 10.08
CA VAL A 69 -7.38 0.80 8.60
C VAL A 69 -8.56 -0.01 8.08
N ILE A 70 -8.89 -1.13 8.74
CA ILE A 70 -10.05 -1.96 8.38
C ILE A 70 -11.35 -1.15 8.53
N LEU A 71 -11.58 -0.54 9.69
CA LEU A 71 -12.80 0.19 10.00
C LEU A 71 -12.96 1.43 9.10
N GLU A 72 -11.88 2.19 8.87
CA GLU A 72 -11.88 3.33 7.95
C GLU A 72 -12.22 2.88 6.53
N THR A 73 -11.65 1.77 6.06
CA THR A 73 -11.94 1.23 4.73
C THR A 73 -13.41 0.84 4.60
N ILE A 74 -13.95 0.11 5.58
CA ILE A 74 -15.37 -0.30 5.60
C ILE A 74 -16.26 0.96 5.63
N PHE A 75 -15.96 1.91 6.50
CA PHE A 75 -16.75 3.12 6.65
C PHE A 75 -16.83 3.92 5.33
N PHE A 76 -15.71 4.18 4.69
CA PHE A 76 -15.69 4.94 3.44
C PHE A 76 -16.36 4.17 2.30
N THR A 77 -16.10 2.86 2.19
CA THR A 77 -16.71 2.03 1.14
C THR A 77 -18.22 2.00 1.29
N PHE A 78 -18.71 1.76 2.50
CA PHE A 78 -20.13 1.72 2.80
C PHE A 78 -20.81 3.09 2.54
N THR A 79 -20.22 4.17 3.03
CA THR A 79 -20.75 5.54 2.85
C THR A 79 -20.85 5.91 1.36
N ILE A 80 -19.79 5.67 0.59
CA ILE A 80 -19.78 5.96 -0.84
C ILE A 80 -20.83 5.12 -1.57
N THR A 81 -20.95 3.84 -1.22
CA THR A 81 -21.93 2.94 -1.87
C THR A 81 -23.37 3.37 -1.56
N ILE A 82 -23.66 3.82 -0.33
CA ILE A 82 -24.99 4.38 0.01
C ILE A 82 -25.27 5.62 -0.83
N ILE A 83 -24.31 6.54 -0.94
CA ILE A 83 -24.48 7.73 -1.76
C ILE A 83 -24.79 7.33 -3.22
N LEU A 84 -24.02 6.41 -3.79
CA LEU A 84 -24.26 5.91 -5.14
C LEU A 84 -25.64 5.22 -5.29
N TYR A 85 -26.09 4.51 -4.28
CA TYR A 85 -27.41 3.90 -4.26
C TYR A 85 -28.53 4.96 -4.29
N LEU A 86 -28.41 6.04 -3.52
CA LEU A 86 -29.37 7.15 -3.53
C LEU A 86 -29.44 7.85 -4.89
N PHE A 87 -28.33 7.87 -5.64
CA PHE A 87 -28.29 8.38 -7.02
C PHE A 87 -28.67 7.34 -8.09
N GLY A 88 -29.15 6.14 -7.70
CA GLY A 88 -29.55 5.08 -8.61
C GLY A 88 -28.39 4.44 -9.40
N LYS A 89 -27.14 4.61 -8.92
CA LYS A 89 -25.91 4.10 -9.56
C LYS A 89 -25.37 2.83 -8.89
N ALA A 90 -25.97 2.37 -7.81
CA ALA A 90 -25.65 1.15 -7.11
C ALA A 90 -26.92 0.40 -6.72
N ASN A 91 -26.83 -0.89 -6.39
CA ASN A 91 -27.93 -1.72 -5.96
C ASN A 91 -27.71 -2.26 -4.53
N LEU A 92 -28.73 -2.94 -3.95
CA LEU A 92 -28.66 -3.52 -2.60
C LEU A 92 -27.51 -4.54 -2.45
N HIS A 93 -27.18 -5.26 -3.53
CA HIS A 93 -26.07 -6.20 -3.54
C HIS A 93 -24.71 -5.51 -3.42
N ASP A 94 -24.58 -4.30 -4.01
CA ASP A 94 -23.37 -3.49 -3.87
C ASP A 94 -23.21 -2.97 -2.45
N ILE A 95 -24.32 -2.63 -1.77
CA ILE A 95 -24.32 -2.26 -0.34
C ILE A 95 -23.84 -3.44 0.51
N ALA A 96 -24.37 -4.64 0.29
CA ALA A 96 -23.94 -5.82 1.01
C ALA A 96 -22.44 -6.12 0.79
N LYS A 97 -21.94 -5.95 -0.43
CA LYS A 97 -20.51 -6.10 -0.75
C LYS A 97 -19.63 -5.02 -0.11
N SER A 98 -20.12 -3.80 0.08
CA SER A 98 -19.36 -2.69 0.64
C SER A 98 -18.95 -2.91 2.11
N ILE A 99 -19.67 -3.77 2.83
CA ILE A 99 -19.35 -4.19 4.21
C ILE A 99 -18.16 -5.16 4.23
N MET A 100 -17.89 -5.85 3.10
CA MET A 100 -16.79 -6.79 2.94
C MET A 100 -15.77 -6.30 1.86
N PRO A 101 -15.11 -5.16 2.03
CA PRO A 101 -14.23 -4.57 1.01
C PRO A 101 -12.99 -5.44 0.72
N PHE A 102 -12.71 -6.42 1.57
CA PHE A 102 -11.59 -7.35 1.45
C PHE A 102 -11.94 -8.63 0.68
N ALA A 103 -13.22 -8.86 0.36
CA ALA A 103 -13.62 -9.98 -0.46
C ALA A 103 -13.07 -9.86 -1.89
N PRO A 104 -12.73 -10.96 -2.58
CA PRO A 104 -12.20 -10.95 -3.95
C PRO A 104 -13.31 -10.57 -4.94
N THR A 105 -13.68 -9.30 -4.99
CA THR A 105 -14.68 -8.75 -5.90
C THR A 105 -14.00 -7.81 -6.90
N LYS A 106 -14.69 -7.42 -7.98
CA LYS A 106 -14.22 -6.41 -8.95
C LYS A 106 -13.84 -5.07 -8.31
N PHE A 107 -14.32 -4.80 -7.10
CA PHE A 107 -14.03 -3.60 -6.30
C PHE A 107 -13.03 -3.87 -5.17
N SER A 108 -12.28 -4.97 -5.21
CA SER A 108 -11.33 -5.26 -4.15
C SER A 108 -10.25 -4.17 -4.07
N TYR A 109 -10.08 -3.64 -2.89
CA TYR A 109 -9.01 -2.67 -2.60
C TYR A 109 -7.67 -3.39 -2.49
N TRP A 110 -7.14 -3.82 -3.65
CA TRP A 110 -5.91 -4.62 -3.76
C TRP A 110 -4.76 -4.05 -2.93
N PHE A 111 -4.62 -2.72 -2.93
CA PHE A 111 -3.59 -2.03 -2.16
C PHE A 111 -3.81 -2.20 -0.66
N VAL A 112 -5.01 -1.93 -0.15
CA VAL A 112 -5.33 -2.03 1.27
C VAL A 112 -5.15 -3.46 1.78
N ASN A 113 -5.58 -4.46 1.02
CA ASN A 113 -5.40 -5.88 1.37
C ASN A 113 -3.91 -6.23 1.55
N LYS A 114 -3.07 -5.82 0.59
CA LYS A 114 -1.63 -6.09 0.66
C LYS A 114 -0.94 -5.25 1.74
N TYR A 115 -1.35 -4.00 1.90
CA TYR A 115 -0.84 -3.13 2.95
C TYR A 115 -1.15 -3.67 4.36
N LEU A 116 -2.37 -4.17 4.59
CA LEU A 116 -2.74 -4.85 5.83
C LEU A 116 -1.87 -6.09 6.07
N ALA A 117 -1.63 -6.89 5.03
CA ALA A 117 -0.76 -8.06 5.14
C ALA A 117 0.67 -7.64 5.53
N VAL A 118 1.22 -6.58 4.93
CA VAL A 118 2.55 -6.05 5.30
C VAL A 118 2.57 -5.56 6.75
N ILE A 119 1.53 -4.83 7.21
CA ILE A 119 1.45 -4.38 8.60
C ILE A 119 1.39 -5.57 9.57
N LEU A 120 0.60 -6.61 9.25
CA LEU A 120 0.52 -7.83 10.07
C LEU A 120 1.84 -8.59 10.11
N LEU A 121 2.61 -8.60 9.02
CA LEU A 121 3.95 -9.19 8.95
C LEU A 121 5.02 -8.31 9.61
N SER A 122 4.76 -7.02 9.78
CA SER A 122 5.76 -6.05 10.27
C SER A 122 6.45 -6.45 11.59
N PRO A 123 5.78 -7.03 12.62
CA PRO A 123 6.48 -7.42 13.85
C PRO A 123 7.54 -8.50 13.62
N PHE A 124 7.30 -9.41 12.68
CA PHE A 124 8.27 -10.45 12.32
C PHE A 124 9.42 -9.86 11.51
N ILE A 125 9.11 -9.02 10.52
CA ILE A 125 10.10 -8.31 9.71
C ILE A 125 11.00 -7.44 10.59
N CYS A 126 10.41 -6.63 11.48
CA CYS A 126 11.16 -5.77 12.39
C CYS A 126 12.06 -6.57 13.32
N LYS A 127 11.59 -7.74 13.82
CA LYS A 127 12.40 -8.63 14.65
C LYS A 127 13.62 -9.16 13.89
N VAL A 128 13.43 -9.62 12.65
CA VAL A 128 14.54 -10.08 11.79
C VAL A 128 15.53 -8.94 11.55
N CYS A 129 15.05 -7.77 11.15
CA CYS A 129 15.90 -6.61 10.89
C CYS A 129 16.68 -6.16 12.13
N ALA A 130 16.11 -6.29 13.33
CA ALA A 130 16.78 -5.93 14.60
C ALA A 130 17.84 -6.96 15.04
N THR A 131 17.80 -8.20 14.55
CA THR A 131 18.75 -9.27 14.93
C THR A 131 19.98 -9.33 14.04
N ILE A 132 19.91 -8.78 12.83
CA ILE A 132 21.02 -8.79 11.87
C ILE A 132 21.91 -7.56 12.02
N SER A 133 23.21 -7.71 11.70
CA SER A 133 24.13 -6.58 11.70
C SER A 133 23.81 -5.59 10.58
N LYS A 134 24.26 -4.32 10.73
CA LYS A 134 24.09 -3.30 9.70
C LYS A 134 24.60 -3.74 8.33
N LYS A 135 25.74 -4.43 8.30
CA LYS A 135 26.30 -4.96 7.04
C LYS A 135 25.41 -6.03 6.41
N GLN A 136 24.89 -6.95 7.22
CA GLN A 136 23.95 -7.97 6.74
C GLN A 136 22.64 -7.34 6.24
N TYR A 137 22.15 -6.33 6.94
CA TYR A 137 20.95 -5.59 6.49
C TYR A 137 21.18 -4.91 5.13
N GLN A 138 22.32 -4.25 4.93
CA GLN A 138 22.68 -3.65 3.65
C GLN A 138 22.79 -4.68 2.52
N ILE A 139 23.43 -5.80 2.78
CA ILE A 139 23.52 -6.92 1.82
C ILE A 139 22.12 -7.43 1.48
N LEU A 140 21.26 -7.65 2.49
CA LEU A 140 19.88 -8.09 2.30
C LEU A 140 19.11 -7.12 1.40
N LEU A 141 19.20 -5.80 1.67
CA LEU A 141 18.53 -4.78 0.86
C LEU A 141 19.00 -4.80 -0.60
N VAL A 142 20.31 -4.80 -0.82
CA VAL A 142 20.87 -4.83 -2.17
C VAL A 142 20.41 -6.09 -2.90
N THR A 143 20.48 -7.24 -2.24
CA THR A 143 20.05 -8.53 -2.81
C THR A 143 18.56 -8.51 -3.18
N LEU A 144 17.69 -8.05 -2.26
CA LEU A 144 16.25 -7.96 -2.51
C LEU A 144 15.91 -6.98 -3.64
N LEU A 145 16.59 -5.83 -3.71
CA LEU A 145 16.39 -4.85 -4.78
C LEU A 145 16.90 -5.40 -6.13
N LEU A 146 18.04 -6.09 -6.15
CA LEU A 146 18.55 -6.73 -7.37
C LEU A 146 17.59 -7.82 -7.84
N ILE A 147 17.10 -8.67 -6.95
CA ILE A 147 16.11 -9.71 -7.29
C ILE A 147 14.81 -9.04 -7.79
N GLY A 148 14.31 -8.03 -7.08
CA GLY A 148 13.04 -7.38 -7.38
C GLY A 148 13.04 -6.46 -8.61
N SER A 149 14.20 -5.95 -9.04
CA SER A 149 14.31 -5.03 -10.18
C SER A 149 15.01 -5.63 -11.39
N SER A 150 16.19 -6.21 -11.21
CA SER A 150 17.06 -6.62 -12.32
C SER A 150 16.80 -8.04 -12.82
N LEU A 151 16.52 -8.97 -11.93
CA LEU A 151 16.21 -10.35 -12.33
C LEU A 151 14.86 -10.48 -13.04
N LEU A 152 13.94 -9.54 -12.80
CA LEU A 152 12.64 -9.49 -13.48
C LEU A 152 12.75 -9.13 -14.96
N THR A 153 13.77 -8.35 -15.34
CA THR A 153 14.00 -7.98 -16.75
C THR A 153 14.67 -9.09 -17.54
N VAL A 154 15.40 -9.97 -16.86
CA VAL A 154 16.18 -11.08 -17.49
C VAL A 154 15.40 -12.39 -17.47
N PHE A 155 14.61 -12.65 -16.44
CA PHE A 155 13.86 -13.89 -16.29
C PHE A 155 12.34 -13.61 -16.22
N PRO A 156 11.49 -14.50 -16.76
CA PRO A 156 10.03 -14.33 -16.79
C PRO A 156 9.36 -14.56 -15.42
N PHE A 157 10.02 -14.18 -14.32
CA PHE A 157 9.45 -14.22 -12.96
C PHE A 157 8.54 -13.02 -12.64
N GLY A 158 8.11 -12.27 -13.66
CA GLY A 158 7.25 -11.09 -13.51
C GLY A 158 5.97 -11.34 -12.70
N GLU A 159 5.45 -12.57 -12.74
CA GLU A 159 4.28 -12.97 -11.98
C GLU A 159 4.51 -12.95 -10.45
N LEU A 160 5.70 -13.35 -9.97
CA LEU A 160 6.04 -13.36 -8.54
C LEU A 160 6.01 -11.95 -7.93
N PHE A 161 6.42 -10.95 -8.69
CA PHE A 161 6.47 -9.56 -8.23
C PHE A 161 5.27 -8.73 -8.71
N GLY A 162 4.38 -9.31 -9.55
CA GLY A 162 3.13 -8.70 -9.97
C GLY A 162 3.29 -7.28 -10.52
N ASN A 163 4.32 -7.04 -11.32
CA ASN A 163 4.66 -5.72 -11.89
C ASN A 163 4.74 -4.60 -10.83
N GLY A 164 5.30 -4.88 -9.67
CA GLY A 164 5.41 -3.92 -8.58
C GLY A 164 4.18 -3.83 -7.67
N PHE A 165 3.19 -4.69 -7.86
CA PHE A 165 1.95 -4.71 -7.07
C PHE A 165 1.79 -5.95 -6.18
N SER A 166 2.79 -6.84 -6.12
CA SER A 166 2.74 -8.04 -5.29
C SER A 166 2.97 -7.72 -3.81
N LEU A 167 2.54 -8.63 -2.93
CA LEU A 167 2.83 -8.56 -1.49
C LEU A 167 4.35 -8.62 -1.25
N LEU A 168 5.06 -9.45 -2.02
CA LEU A 168 6.51 -9.59 -1.91
C LEU A 168 7.23 -8.27 -2.22
N TRP A 169 6.85 -7.60 -3.32
CA TRP A 169 7.41 -6.30 -3.67
C TRP A 169 7.15 -5.25 -2.58
N MET A 170 5.90 -5.15 -2.09
CA MET A 170 5.56 -4.22 -1.02
C MET A 170 6.33 -4.51 0.28
N THR A 171 6.62 -5.78 0.57
CA THR A 171 7.46 -6.16 1.71
C THR A 171 8.91 -5.70 1.52
N ILE A 172 9.46 -5.84 0.31
CA ILE A 172 10.80 -5.32 -0.03
C ILE A 172 10.86 -3.80 0.16
N VAL A 173 9.90 -3.08 -0.40
CA VAL A 173 9.81 -1.62 -0.27
C VAL A 173 9.66 -1.20 1.20
N PHE A 174 8.86 -1.94 1.99
CA PHE A 174 8.70 -1.70 3.42
C PHE A 174 10.03 -1.88 4.18
N ILE A 175 10.79 -2.96 3.91
CA ILE A 175 12.10 -3.19 4.50
C ILE A 175 13.08 -2.08 4.09
N THR A 176 13.02 -1.62 2.84
CA THR A 176 13.91 -0.55 2.34
C THR A 176 13.66 0.78 3.06
N GLY A 177 12.46 1.03 3.56
CA GLY A 177 12.13 2.23 4.34
C GLY A 177 12.64 2.22 5.76
N GLY A 178 13.06 1.08 6.30
CA GLY A 178 13.52 0.92 7.70
C GLY A 178 15.00 0.88 7.84
#